data_3eae39845534b1be15117174d07d9e35
#
_entry.id   3eae39845534b1be15117174d07d9e35
#
_cell.length_a   1.000
_cell.length_b   1.000
_cell.length_c   1.000
_cell.angle_alpha   90.00
_cell.angle_beta   90.00
_cell.angle_gamma   90.00
#
_symmetry.space_group_name_H-M   'P 1'
#
loop_
_entity.id
_entity.type
_entity.pdbx_description
1 polymer ?
#
loop_
_entity_poly.entity_id
_entity_poly.type
_entity_poly.pdbx_seq_one_letter_code
_entity_poly.pdbx_strand_id
1 'polypeptide(L)'
;MTLVMKSSRFEVEPEALFAFHMDAENLARISPPWPPFVPVSTPQPTRLGDIQVFRVGPWPVARTWQARITQLVPGRLLEDTQEAGPFLRWRHQHRVTPDGDGSRLTDVVAFRLLPTRLGEFIEYLGVRPALWAMFTYRHWRTRRLLANHKG
;
A
#
# COMPACT_ATOMS: atom_id res chain seq x y z
N MET A 1 15.59 4.67 -8.79
CA MET A 1 14.21 4.39 -8.29
C MET A 1 13.58 5.68 -7.82
N THR A 2 12.36 5.92 -8.24
CA THR A 2 11.57 7.05 -7.77
C THR A 2 10.93 6.71 -6.43
N LEU A 3 10.93 7.65 -5.49
CA LEU A 3 10.41 7.46 -4.13
C LEU A 3 9.16 8.29 -3.90
N VAL A 4 8.17 7.66 -3.25
CA VAL A 4 7.00 8.32 -2.67
C VAL A 4 6.93 7.92 -1.20
N MET A 5 6.66 8.90 -0.34
CA MET A 5 6.48 8.66 1.08
C MET A 5 5.26 9.44 1.59
N LYS A 6 4.44 8.76 2.39
CA LYS A 6 3.32 9.36 3.11
C LYS A 6 3.35 8.89 4.56
N SER A 7 3.33 9.85 5.48
CA SER A 7 3.31 9.57 6.92
C SER A 7 2.12 10.27 7.57
N SER A 8 1.42 9.56 8.45
CA SER A 8 0.28 10.10 9.20
C SER A 8 0.20 9.49 10.60
N ARG A 9 -0.29 10.28 11.56
CA ARG A 9 -0.56 9.84 12.92
C ARG A 9 -1.99 9.30 13.04
N PHE A 10 -2.15 8.27 13.87
CA PHE A 10 -3.43 7.62 14.17
C PHE A 10 -3.64 7.51 15.70
N GLU A 11 -4.89 7.66 16.13
CA GLU A 11 -5.31 7.59 17.53
C GLU A 11 -5.58 6.13 17.99
N VAL A 12 -4.75 5.19 17.56
CA VAL A 12 -4.83 3.77 17.91
C VAL A 12 -3.45 3.23 18.24
N GLU A 13 -3.43 2.13 19.01
CA GLU A 13 -2.19 1.43 19.34
C GLU A 13 -1.47 0.93 18.05
N PRO A 14 -0.13 0.88 18.05
CA PRO A 14 0.65 0.40 16.89
C PRO A 14 0.22 -0.98 16.40
N GLU A 15 -0.07 -1.91 17.32
CA GLU A 15 -0.49 -3.27 17.01
C GLU A 15 -1.82 -3.30 16.26
N ALA A 16 -2.78 -2.46 16.64
CA ALA A 16 -4.08 -2.36 15.97
C ALA A 16 -3.94 -1.76 14.56
N LEU A 17 -3.10 -0.76 14.40
CA LEU A 17 -2.82 -0.16 13.10
C LEU A 17 -2.12 -1.16 12.18
N PHE A 18 -1.13 -1.89 12.70
CA PHE A 18 -0.42 -2.91 11.93
C PHE A 18 -1.35 -4.06 11.52
N ALA A 19 -2.14 -4.59 12.46
CA ALA A 19 -3.09 -5.66 12.19
C ALA A 19 -4.11 -5.28 11.11
N PHE A 20 -4.56 -4.04 11.08
CA PHE A 20 -5.45 -3.52 10.04
C PHE A 20 -4.82 -3.64 8.64
N HIS A 21 -3.52 -3.33 8.51
CA HIS A 21 -2.78 -3.40 7.23
C HIS A 21 -2.33 -4.81 6.86
N MET A 22 -2.33 -5.75 7.81
CA MET A 22 -2.06 -7.17 7.54
C MET A 22 -3.23 -7.86 6.83
N ASP A 23 -4.42 -7.32 6.92
CA ASP A 23 -5.59 -7.83 6.22
C ASP A 23 -5.70 -7.18 4.84
N ALA A 24 -5.40 -7.97 3.81
CA ALA A 24 -5.42 -7.49 2.42
C ALA A 24 -6.82 -7.08 1.93
N GLU A 25 -7.90 -7.56 2.55
CA GLU A 25 -9.25 -7.10 2.23
C GLU A 25 -9.46 -5.64 2.64
N ASN A 26 -8.83 -5.19 3.72
CA ASN A 26 -8.86 -3.79 4.11
C ASN A 26 -8.23 -2.88 3.05
N LEU A 27 -7.26 -3.37 2.29
CA LEU A 27 -6.64 -2.60 1.22
C LEU A 27 -7.67 -2.15 0.16
N ALA A 28 -8.61 -3.02 -0.21
CA ALA A 28 -9.72 -2.64 -1.11
C ALA A 28 -10.64 -1.61 -0.46
N ARG A 29 -10.94 -1.75 0.84
CA ARG A 29 -11.81 -0.84 1.59
C ARG A 29 -11.25 0.58 1.74
N ILE A 30 -9.94 0.71 1.77
CA ILE A 30 -9.26 2.01 1.90
C ILE A 30 -8.81 2.59 0.56
N SER A 31 -8.81 1.81 -0.51
CA SER A 31 -8.40 2.29 -1.84
C SER A 31 -9.45 3.24 -2.43
N PRO A 32 -9.04 4.24 -3.24
CA PRO A 32 -9.96 5.09 -3.96
C PRO A 32 -10.92 4.27 -4.82
N PRO A 33 -12.15 4.75 -5.07
CA PRO A 33 -13.13 4.03 -5.90
C PRO A 33 -12.68 3.91 -7.37
N TRP A 34 -11.75 4.73 -7.79
CA TRP A 34 -11.20 4.74 -9.14
C TRP A 34 -9.68 4.98 -9.12
N PRO A 35 -8.87 4.22 -9.88
CA PRO A 35 -9.26 3.00 -10.63
C PRO A 35 -9.67 1.85 -9.70
N PRO A 36 -10.53 0.91 -10.16
CA PRO A 36 -10.94 -0.24 -9.35
C PRO A 36 -9.75 -1.06 -8.89
N PHE A 37 -9.80 -1.48 -7.63
CA PHE A 37 -8.80 -2.32 -7.00
C PHE A 37 -9.49 -3.49 -6.32
N VAL A 38 -9.30 -4.71 -6.85
CA VAL A 38 -10.04 -5.90 -6.43
C VAL A 38 -9.08 -7.00 -5.99
N PRO A 39 -9.16 -7.47 -4.73
CA PRO A 39 -8.45 -8.67 -4.29
C PRO A 39 -8.92 -9.90 -5.09
N VAL A 40 -7.98 -10.71 -5.57
CA VAL A 40 -8.26 -11.96 -6.28
C VAL A 40 -7.85 -13.16 -5.44
N SER A 41 -6.64 -13.13 -4.89
CA SER A 41 -6.11 -14.14 -3.97
C SER A 41 -5.25 -13.48 -2.91
N THR A 42 -5.71 -13.50 -1.67
CA THR A 42 -5.05 -12.85 -0.54
C THR A 42 -5.02 -13.82 0.63
N PRO A 43 -3.98 -14.68 0.71
CA PRO A 43 -3.84 -15.63 1.82
C PRO A 43 -3.93 -14.95 3.18
N GLN A 44 -4.69 -15.53 4.11
CA GLN A 44 -4.83 -15.05 5.47
C GLN A 44 -4.60 -16.19 6.48
N PRO A 45 -3.91 -15.95 7.57
CA PRO A 45 -3.17 -14.72 7.90
C PRO A 45 -2.00 -14.50 6.93
N THR A 46 -1.69 -13.24 6.64
CA THR A 46 -0.55 -12.86 5.80
C THR A 46 0.77 -13.33 6.41
N ARG A 47 1.60 -14.00 5.61
CA ARG A 47 2.89 -14.56 6.01
C ARG A 47 4.01 -14.11 5.09
N LEU A 48 5.23 -14.17 5.59
CA LEU A 48 6.43 -13.96 4.78
C LEU A 48 6.46 -14.96 3.61
N GLY A 49 6.69 -14.45 2.41
CA GLY A 49 6.72 -15.25 1.17
C GLY A 49 5.37 -15.41 0.46
N ASP A 50 4.26 -15.05 1.09
CA ASP A 50 2.95 -15.09 0.45
C ASP A 50 2.91 -14.20 -0.79
N ILE A 51 2.21 -14.68 -1.81
CA ILE A 51 1.88 -13.89 -3.00
C ILE A 51 0.43 -13.46 -2.90
N GLN A 52 0.22 -12.17 -2.86
CA GLN A 52 -1.09 -11.54 -2.93
C GLN A 52 -1.39 -11.13 -4.36
N VAL A 53 -2.57 -11.46 -4.87
CA VAL A 53 -2.98 -11.18 -6.23
C VAL A 53 -4.15 -10.23 -6.24
N PHE A 54 -4.02 -9.14 -6.97
CA PHE A 54 -5.03 -8.12 -7.15
C PHE A 54 -5.30 -7.88 -8.62
N ARG A 55 -6.48 -7.39 -8.93
CA ARG A 55 -6.80 -6.82 -10.24
C ARG A 55 -6.95 -5.32 -10.11
N VAL A 56 -6.22 -4.59 -10.93
CA VAL A 56 -6.17 -3.13 -10.87
C VAL A 56 -6.57 -2.54 -12.22
N GLY A 57 -7.44 -1.56 -12.18
CA GLY A 57 -7.95 -0.86 -13.36
C GLY A 57 -9.31 -1.33 -13.84
N PRO A 58 -9.94 -0.56 -14.75
CA PRO A 58 -11.26 -0.88 -15.28
C PRO A 58 -11.18 -1.99 -16.34
N TRP A 59 -12.22 -2.85 -16.38
CA TRP A 59 -12.42 -3.75 -17.50
C TRP A 59 -12.66 -2.94 -18.80
N PRO A 60 -12.11 -3.31 -20.00
CA PRO A 60 -11.30 -4.53 -20.29
C PRO A 60 -9.80 -4.35 -20.12
N VAL A 61 -9.31 -3.22 -19.65
CA VAL A 61 -7.87 -2.91 -19.55
C VAL A 61 -7.28 -3.21 -18.18
N ALA A 62 -8.06 -3.83 -17.29
CA ALA A 62 -7.60 -4.22 -15.97
C ALA A 62 -6.36 -5.13 -16.06
N ARG A 63 -5.40 -4.91 -15.16
CA ARG A 63 -4.16 -5.69 -15.08
C ARG A 63 -4.10 -6.46 -13.77
N THR A 64 -3.52 -7.65 -13.83
CA THR A 64 -3.20 -8.43 -12.64
C THR A 64 -1.92 -7.87 -12.01
N TRP A 65 -1.98 -7.68 -10.70
CA TRP A 65 -0.84 -7.31 -9.87
C TRP A 65 -0.54 -8.44 -8.90
N GLN A 66 0.68 -8.95 -8.92
CA GLN A 66 1.16 -9.94 -7.97
C GLN A 66 2.22 -9.31 -7.07
N ALA A 67 1.97 -9.31 -5.78
CA ALA A 67 2.86 -8.77 -4.76
C ALA A 67 3.30 -9.89 -3.81
N ARG A 68 4.62 -10.09 -3.69
CA ARG A 68 5.19 -11.00 -2.71
C ARG A 68 5.52 -10.27 -1.42
N ILE A 69 5.16 -10.84 -0.30
CA ILE A 69 5.58 -10.35 1.02
C ILE A 69 7.06 -10.70 1.22
N THR A 70 7.92 -9.70 1.19
CA THR A 70 9.38 -9.84 1.23
C THR A 70 9.99 -9.54 2.59
N GLN A 71 9.31 -8.76 3.43
CA GLN A 71 9.69 -8.56 4.83
C GLN A 71 8.45 -8.50 5.72
N LEU A 72 8.56 -9.07 6.90
CA LEU A 72 7.50 -9.04 7.90
C LEU A 72 8.13 -9.01 9.30
N VAL A 73 8.02 -7.86 9.96
CA VAL A 73 8.36 -7.69 11.38
C VAL A 73 7.07 -7.35 12.12
N PRO A 74 6.53 -8.29 12.91
CA PRO A 74 5.24 -8.11 13.58
C PRO A 74 5.12 -6.78 14.33
N GLY A 75 4.04 -6.05 14.11
CA GLY A 75 3.76 -4.76 14.73
C GLY A 75 4.56 -3.58 14.19
N ARG A 76 5.50 -3.78 13.24
CA ARG A 76 6.43 -2.73 12.82
C ARG A 76 6.58 -2.55 11.32
N LEU A 77 6.70 -3.65 10.56
CA LEU A 77 7.04 -3.58 9.14
C LEU A 77 6.36 -4.69 8.36
N LEU A 78 5.70 -4.29 7.30
CA LEU A 78 5.26 -5.17 6.21
C LEU A 78 5.84 -4.61 4.91
N GLU A 79 6.55 -5.45 4.16
CA GLU A 79 7.07 -5.07 2.85
C GLU A 79 6.56 -6.03 1.79
N ASP A 80 6.11 -5.47 0.69
CA ASP A 80 5.79 -6.21 -0.52
C ASP A 80 6.63 -5.73 -1.71
N THR A 81 6.90 -6.68 -2.62
CA THR A 81 7.60 -6.44 -3.88
C THR A 81 6.76 -6.99 -5.03
N GLN A 82 6.59 -6.22 -6.08
CA GLN A 82 5.89 -6.70 -7.27
C GLN A 82 6.66 -7.82 -7.95
N GLU A 83 6.00 -8.95 -8.19
CA GLU A 83 6.50 -10.02 -9.05
C GLU A 83 5.97 -9.90 -10.48
N ALA A 84 4.71 -9.50 -10.62
CA ALA A 84 4.09 -9.22 -11.90
C ALA A 84 3.16 -8.01 -11.76
N GLY A 85 3.18 -7.12 -12.74
CA GLY A 85 2.36 -5.92 -12.71
C GLY A 85 2.85 -4.84 -13.67
N PRO A 86 2.33 -3.62 -13.55
CA PRO A 86 2.58 -2.57 -14.51
C PRO A 86 3.95 -1.89 -14.39
N PHE A 87 4.65 -2.08 -13.27
CA PHE A 87 5.95 -1.45 -13.03
C PHE A 87 7.11 -2.37 -13.44
N LEU A 88 8.23 -1.78 -13.82
CA LEU A 88 9.48 -2.51 -14.00
C LEU A 88 10.03 -2.98 -12.64
N ARG A 89 9.90 -2.14 -11.62
CA ARG A 89 10.23 -2.44 -10.23
C ARG A 89 9.26 -1.74 -9.31
N TRP A 90 8.89 -2.42 -8.22
CA TRP A 90 8.05 -1.90 -7.17
C TRP A 90 8.41 -2.56 -5.85
N ARG A 91 8.59 -1.75 -4.82
CA ARG A 91 8.75 -2.17 -3.43
C ARG A 91 7.98 -1.20 -2.54
N HIS A 92 7.13 -1.73 -1.71
CA HIS A 92 6.29 -0.95 -0.82
C HIS A 92 6.46 -1.40 0.62
N GLN A 93 6.70 -0.48 1.52
CA GLN A 93 6.83 -0.71 2.95
C GLN A 93 5.74 0.02 3.72
N HIS A 94 5.02 -0.72 4.56
CA HIS A 94 4.18 -0.19 5.63
C HIS A 94 4.99 -0.22 6.92
N ARG A 95 5.38 0.94 7.41
CA ARG A 95 6.12 1.08 8.67
C ARG A 95 5.22 1.66 9.73
N VAL A 96 5.09 0.95 10.86
CA VAL A 96 4.31 1.39 12.01
C VAL A 96 5.22 1.64 13.19
N THR A 97 5.09 2.82 13.79
CA THR A 97 5.88 3.23 14.96
C THR A 97 4.96 3.82 16.02
N PRO A 98 5.30 3.71 17.33
CA PRO A 98 4.63 4.45 18.37
C PRO A 98 4.77 5.97 18.14
N ASP A 99 3.72 6.73 18.47
CA ASP A 99 3.71 8.19 18.38
C ASP A 99 2.83 8.75 19.50
N GLY A 100 3.46 9.14 20.62
CA GLY A 100 2.74 9.55 21.82
C GLY A 100 1.88 8.43 22.37
N ASP A 101 0.60 8.69 22.58
CA ASP A 101 -0.44 7.75 22.97
C ASP A 101 -1.11 7.01 21.79
N GLY A 102 -0.64 7.25 20.59
CA GLY A 102 -1.11 6.64 19.36
C GLY A 102 0.01 5.97 18.57
N SER A 103 -0.15 5.97 17.26
CA SER A 103 0.80 5.38 16.34
C SER A 103 0.95 6.20 15.06
N ARG A 104 2.00 5.92 14.31
CA ARG A 104 2.31 6.53 13.04
C ARG A 104 2.50 5.46 11.97
N LEU A 105 1.76 5.59 10.86
CA LEU A 105 1.99 4.82 9.65
C LEU A 105 2.81 5.64 8.68
N THR A 106 3.87 5.04 8.18
CA THR A 106 4.66 5.59 7.08
C THR A 106 4.70 4.59 5.94
N ASP A 107 4.03 4.92 4.85
CA ASP A 107 4.15 4.20 3.60
C ASP A 107 5.32 4.73 2.80
N VAL A 108 6.20 3.84 2.37
CA VAL A 108 7.37 4.16 1.54
C VAL A 108 7.32 3.28 0.29
N VAL A 109 7.19 3.90 -0.87
CA VAL A 109 7.19 3.21 -2.16
C VAL A 109 8.42 3.62 -2.96
N ALA A 110 9.18 2.62 -3.40
CA ALA A 110 10.26 2.78 -4.35
C ALA A 110 9.86 2.08 -5.65
N PHE A 111 9.82 2.79 -6.76
CA PHE A 111 9.35 2.24 -8.02
C PHE A 111 10.14 2.70 -9.24
N ARG A 112 10.01 1.93 -10.33
CA ARG A 112 10.51 2.25 -11.66
C ARG A 112 9.45 1.81 -12.68
N LEU A 113 9.04 2.73 -13.56
CA LEU A 113 8.07 2.44 -14.61
C LEU A 113 8.76 1.95 -15.88
N LEU A 114 9.73 2.72 -16.39
CA LEU A 114 10.48 2.45 -17.61
C LEU A 114 11.96 2.78 -17.42
N PRO A 115 12.88 2.04 -18.05
CA PRO A 115 14.32 2.28 -17.91
C PRO A 115 14.85 3.40 -18.83
N THR A 116 14.08 4.47 -18.99
CA THR A 116 14.41 5.58 -19.91
C THR A 116 14.24 6.93 -19.21
N ARG A 117 14.88 7.98 -19.77
CA ARG A 117 14.69 9.37 -19.28
C ARG A 117 13.25 9.85 -19.40
N LEU A 118 12.55 9.42 -20.47
CA LEU A 118 11.11 9.69 -20.60
C LEU A 118 10.32 9.00 -19.47
N GLY A 119 10.69 7.77 -19.11
CA GLY A 119 10.12 7.06 -17.95
C GLY A 119 10.32 7.84 -16.67
N GLU A 120 11.52 8.35 -16.40
CA GLU A 120 11.80 9.18 -15.22
C GLU A 120 10.94 10.44 -15.18
N PHE A 121 10.74 11.08 -16.32
CA PHE A 121 9.89 12.26 -16.42
C PHE A 121 8.42 11.94 -16.11
N ILE A 122 7.89 10.84 -16.67
CA ILE A 122 6.52 10.36 -16.40
C ILE A 122 6.37 9.96 -14.94
N GLU A 123 7.35 9.26 -14.36
CA GLU A 123 7.38 8.89 -12.94
C GLU A 123 7.27 10.13 -12.04
N TYR A 124 8.10 11.12 -12.31
CA TYR A 124 8.21 12.30 -11.46
C TYR A 124 6.97 13.20 -11.53
N LEU A 125 6.48 13.51 -12.75
CA LEU A 125 5.38 14.44 -12.97
C LEU A 125 3.99 13.81 -12.93
N GLY A 126 3.88 12.50 -13.23
CA GLY A 126 2.60 11.81 -13.32
C GLY A 126 2.37 10.79 -12.22
N VAL A 127 3.20 9.75 -12.17
CA VAL A 127 2.98 8.61 -11.26
C VAL A 127 3.20 8.97 -9.80
N ARG A 128 4.27 9.69 -9.50
CA ARG A 128 4.60 10.09 -8.12
C ARG A 128 3.50 10.91 -7.44
N PRO A 129 2.98 12.00 -8.03
CA PRO A 129 1.88 12.74 -7.43
C PRO A 129 0.57 11.92 -7.35
N ALA A 130 0.29 11.06 -8.32
CA ALA A 130 -0.87 10.17 -8.29
C ALA A 130 -0.78 9.15 -7.13
N LEU A 131 0.38 8.55 -6.91
CA LEU A 131 0.61 7.66 -5.77
C LEU A 131 0.51 8.41 -4.44
N TRP A 132 1.07 9.60 -4.35
CA TRP A 132 0.96 10.41 -3.15
C TRP A 132 -0.50 10.73 -2.80
N ALA A 133 -1.31 11.10 -3.79
CA ALA A 133 -2.73 11.34 -3.63
C ALA A 133 -3.47 10.06 -3.19
N MET A 134 -3.15 8.91 -3.77
CA MET A 134 -3.70 7.62 -3.40
C MET A 134 -3.39 7.27 -1.93
N PHE A 135 -2.15 7.41 -1.50
CA PHE A 135 -1.78 7.14 -0.10
C PHE A 135 -2.40 8.15 0.86
N THR A 136 -2.55 9.41 0.47
CA THR A 136 -3.28 10.41 1.25
C THR A 136 -4.73 9.98 1.46
N TYR A 137 -5.40 9.52 0.43
CA TYR A 137 -6.75 8.96 0.51
C TYR A 137 -6.80 7.71 1.41
N ARG A 138 -5.87 6.77 1.22
CA ARG A 138 -5.80 5.55 2.03
C ARG A 138 -5.63 5.85 3.51
N HIS A 139 -4.73 6.78 3.88
CA HIS A 139 -4.54 7.19 5.27
C HIS A 139 -5.80 7.84 5.86
N TRP A 140 -6.48 8.67 5.11
CA TRP A 140 -7.73 9.28 5.52
C TRP A 140 -8.83 8.22 5.74
N ARG A 141 -8.99 7.27 4.83
CA ARG A 141 -9.96 6.16 4.96
C ARG A 141 -9.63 5.27 6.14
N THR A 142 -8.38 4.90 6.32
CA THR A 142 -7.93 4.11 7.48
C THR A 142 -8.30 4.80 8.78
N ARG A 143 -8.03 6.09 8.89
CA ARG A 143 -8.38 6.86 10.07
C ARG A 143 -9.88 6.80 10.37
N ARG A 144 -10.71 6.95 9.35
CA ARG A 144 -12.17 6.87 9.50
C ARG A 144 -12.66 5.49 9.92
N LEU A 145 -12.13 4.44 9.32
CA LEU A 145 -12.53 3.07 9.64
C LEU A 145 -12.11 2.69 11.05
N LEU A 146 -10.90 3.05 11.48
CA LEU A 146 -10.42 2.75 12.83
C LEU A 146 -11.13 3.59 13.90
N ALA A 147 -11.53 4.82 13.62
CA ALA A 147 -12.31 5.65 14.55
C ALA A 147 -13.70 5.05 14.83
N ASN A 148 -14.34 4.45 13.83
CA ASN A 148 -15.66 3.85 13.95
C ASN A 148 -15.66 2.54 14.76
N HIS A 149 -14.49 1.93 15.03
CA HIS A 149 -14.37 0.72 15.83
C HIS A 149 -14.22 1.02 17.35
N LYS A 150 -14.14 2.30 17.73
CA LYS A 150 -14.08 2.75 19.14
C LYS A 150 -15.46 3.06 19.74
N GLY A 151 -16.54 2.82 19.00
CA GLY A 151 -17.93 3.00 19.43
C GLY A 151 -18.58 1.71 19.92
#